data_a5a8c525a6dbe89c272a9dc72a9fc339
#
_entry.id   a5a8c525a6dbe89c272a9dc72a9fc339
#
_cell.length_a   1.000
_cell.length_b   1.000
_cell.length_c   1.000
_cell.angle_alpha   90.00
_cell.angle_beta   90.00
_cell.angle_gamma   90.00
#
_symmetry.space_group_name_H-M   'P 1'
#
loop_
_entity.id
_entity.type
_entity.pdbx_description
1 polymer ?
#
loop_
_entity_poly.entity_id
_entity_poly.type
_entity_poly.pdbx_seq_one_letter_code
_entity_poly.pdbx_strand_id
1 'polypeptide(L)'
;MCDMLRPLAIQDLKKSAEDCYAVGTLNCFCYMGVFDGCGGLGCQQISFQSEAFTNHTSAWIASRIGAAAVESFFRENGNQSFSRETVLELEQVLNETFQTLKKKYWKDDGVSGSMRRNFPTTASILVENLQEQNVFFLWSGDSRGYLCDKDGLAQITMDDIRFHATDAFANLYQDSAMTKQWNADRTISVHCKEIKEISPAIYICATDGCFGFLSSPMEFEHMLLSTLMESNTPEEWKENLIQKWFVHFGDDRTMTILTVGVEHFSDLKMFYQERLNIIEKTYGKSFSDEMNVQEREQLWQRYRKNYYRFENEDVRKEQ
;
A
#
# COMPACT_ATOMS: atom_id res chain seq x y z
N MET A 1 -22.71 -16.45 -12.12
CA MET A 1 -22.14 -15.14 -11.71
C MET A 1 -20.81 -15.53 -11.08
N CYS A 2 -19.70 -15.36 -11.81
CA CYS A 2 -18.36 -15.68 -11.28
C CYS A 2 -18.16 -14.88 -10.00
N ASP A 3 -17.86 -15.54 -8.89
CA ASP A 3 -17.36 -14.91 -7.69
C ASP A 3 -15.91 -14.44 -7.94
N MET A 4 -15.75 -13.46 -8.86
CA MET A 4 -14.50 -12.75 -8.94
C MET A 4 -14.20 -12.21 -7.54
N LEU A 5 -13.07 -12.59 -7.01
CA LEU A 5 -12.63 -12.14 -5.70
C LEU A 5 -12.55 -10.62 -5.70
N ARG A 6 -13.54 -9.98 -5.10
CA ARG A 6 -13.61 -8.52 -4.96
C ARG A 6 -12.37 -8.04 -4.20
N PRO A 7 -11.95 -6.78 -4.35
CA PRO A 7 -10.87 -6.26 -3.52
C PRO A 7 -11.13 -6.52 -2.04
N LEU A 8 -10.20 -7.21 -1.39
CA LEU A 8 -10.26 -7.56 0.03
C LEU A 8 -9.49 -6.51 0.83
N ALA A 9 -10.12 -5.87 1.81
CA ALA A 9 -9.45 -4.95 2.72
C ALA A 9 -9.21 -5.59 4.09
N ILE A 10 -8.00 -5.44 4.59
CA ILE A 10 -7.52 -6.02 5.84
C ILE A 10 -6.94 -4.90 6.69
N GLN A 11 -7.41 -4.77 7.94
CA GLN A 11 -6.88 -3.78 8.88
C GLN A 11 -6.67 -4.39 10.27
N ASP A 12 -5.56 -3.99 10.90
CA ASP A 12 -5.28 -4.15 12.33
C ASP A 12 -4.85 -2.78 12.86
N LEU A 13 -5.83 -2.00 13.34
CA LEU A 13 -5.61 -0.63 13.80
C LEU A 13 -5.24 -0.61 15.28
N LYS A 14 -4.23 0.21 15.62
CA LYS A 14 -3.81 0.49 16.98
C LYS A 14 -4.63 1.65 17.56
N LYS A 15 -4.21 2.18 18.69
CA LYS A 15 -4.95 3.24 19.40
C LYS A 15 -5.06 4.54 18.60
N SER A 16 -4.05 4.89 17.81
CA SER A 16 -4.05 6.08 16.94
C SER A 16 -5.01 5.92 15.76
N ALA A 17 -5.11 4.71 15.22
CA ALA A 17 -5.97 4.35 14.11
C ALA A 17 -5.82 5.31 12.90
N GLU A 18 -4.57 5.71 12.57
CA GLU A 18 -4.29 6.73 11.56
C GLU A 18 -4.40 6.21 10.13
N ASP A 19 -4.34 4.90 9.93
CA ASP A 19 -4.53 4.24 8.63
C ASP A 19 -5.98 4.28 8.13
N CYS A 20 -6.13 4.29 6.80
CA CYS A 20 -7.42 4.16 6.10
C CYS A 20 -7.24 3.38 4.79
N TYR A 21 -8.35 2.93 4.21
CA TYR A 21 -8.36 2.30 2.88
C TYR A 21 -9.54 2.78 2.04
N ALA A 22 -9.45 2.56 0.72
CA ALA A 22 -10.54 2.72 -0.24
C ALA A 22 -10.57 1.52 -1.17
N VAL A 23 -11.76 0.95 -1.43
CA VAL A 23 -11.95 -0.17 -2.36
C VAL A 23 -13.27 -0.03 -3.11
N GLY A 24 -13.29 -0.39 -4.37
CA GLY A 24 -14.53 -0.38 -5.14
C GLY A 24 -14.40 -1.03 -6.51
N THR A 25 -15.54 -1.41 -7.06
CA THR A 25 -15.67 -1.92 -8.43
C THR A 25 -16.70 -1.08 -9.16
N LEU A 26 -16.32 -0.56 -10.30
CA LEU A 26 -17.11 0.30 -11.17
C LEU A 26 -17.30 -0.38 -12.54
N ASN A 27 -17.96 0.31 -13.48
CA ASN A 27 -18.26 -0.31 -14.77
C ASN A 27 -17.01 -0.65 -15.60
N CYS A 28 -16.01 0.25 -15.59
CA CYS A 28 -14.83 0.11 -16.44
C CYS A 28 -13.56 -0.32 -15.72
N PHE A 29 -13.50 -0.13 -14.41
CA PHE A 29 -12.33 -0.51 -13.61
C PHE A 29 -12.70 -0.88 -12.18
N CYS A 30 -11.83 -1.64 -11.52
CA CYS A 30 -11.84 -1.74 -10.07
C CYS A 30 -10.66 -0.96 -9.48
N TYR A 31 -10.79 -0.55 -8.22
CA TYR A 31 -9.74 0.14 -7.50
C TYR A 31 -9.61 -0.34 -6.07
N MET A 32 -8.41 -0.24 -5.57
CA MET A 32 -8.10 -0.42 -4.16
C MET A 32 -6.94 0.48 -3.75
N GLY A 33 -6.88 0.87 -2.49
CA GLY A 33 -5.78 1.70 -2.00
C GLY A 33 -5.72 1.75 -0.48
N VAL A 34 -4.54 2.09 0.01
CA VAL A 34 -4.24 2.32 1.43
C VAL A 34 -3.68 3.72 1.61
N PHE A 35 -3.96 4.29 2.79
CA PHE A 35 -3.57 5.65 3.17
C PHE A 35 -3.09 5.60 4.62
N ASP A 36 -1.81 5.87 4.83
CA ASP A 36 -1.21 5.92 6.16
C ASP A 36 -1.09 7.38 6.60
N GLY A 37 -1.75 7.72 7.69
CA GLY A 37 -1.66 9.04 8.29
C GLY A 37 -0.34 9.22 9.02
N CYS A 38 0.55 10.08 8.52
CA CYS A 38 1.89 10.28 9.07
C CYS A 38 1.84 10.97 10.45
N GLY A 39 1.53 10.22 11.51
CA GLY A 39 1.28 10.72 12.87
C GLY A 39 2.41 11.54 13.47
N GLY A 40 3.67 11.17 13.20
CA GLY A 40 4.84 11.91 13.64
C GLY A 40 4.92 13.34 13.07
N LEU A 41 4.47 13.54 11.82
CA LEU A 41 4.43 14.83 11.14
C LEU A 41 3.12 15.60 11.41
N GLY A 42 2.01 14.88 11.54
CA GLY A 42 0.65 15.39 11.68
C GLY A 42 0.05 15.19 13.06
N CYS A 43 0.82 15.33 14.14
CA CYS A 43 0.39 15.12 15.52
C CYS A 43 -0.58 16.18 16.06
N GLN A 44 -0.86 17.26 15.30
CA GLN A 44 -1.77 18.30 15.75
C GLN A 44 -3.20 17.78 15.90
N GLN A 45 -3.79 18.04 17.06
CA GLN A 45 -5.19 17.71 17.33
C GLN A 45 -6.13 18.72 16.70
N ILE A 46 -7.08 18.24 15.93
CA ILE A 46 -8.14 19.05 15.30
C ILE A 46 -9.46 18.76 16.01
N SER A 47 -10.06 19.82 16.53
CA SER A 47 -11.38 19.75 17.18
C SER A 47 -12.50 20.05 16.20
N PHE A 48 -13.45 19.14 16.10
CA PHE A 48 -14.68 19.38 15.33
C PHE A 48 -15.76 19.95 16.27
N GLN A 49 -16.56 20.90 15.80
CA GLN A 49 -17.65 21.51 16.57
C GLN A 49 -18.85 20.58 16.80
N SER A 50 -18.75 19.31 16.54
CA SER A 50 -19.82 18.32 16.67
C SER A 50 -19.54 17.41 17.84
N GLU A 51 -20.55 17.19 18.72
CA GLU A 51 -20.47 16.27 19.86
C GLU A 51 -20.20 14.80 19.47
N ALA A 52 -20.40 14.44 18.21
CA ALA A 52 -20.14 13.10 17.68
C ALA A 52 -18.68 12.83 17.30
N PHE A 53 -17.84 13.86 17.18
CA PHE A 53 -16.45 13.72 16.77
C PHE A 53 -15.53 14.16 17.90
N THR A 54 -14.76 13.20 18.41
CA THR A 54 -13.64 13.45 19.31
C THR A 54 -12.50 14.17 18.57
N ASN A 55 -11.55 14.73 19.32
CA ASN A 55 -10.35 15.29 18.73
C ASN A 55 -9.53 14.18 18.01
N HIS A 56 -9.16 14.42 16.76
CA HIS A 56 -8.31 13.55 15.99
C HIS A 56 -7.04 14.27 15.55
N THR A 57 -5.97 13.53 15.30
CA THR A 57 -4.75 14.08 14.71
C THR A 57 -5.00 14.56 13.28
N SER A 58 -4.22 15.54 12.83
CA SER A 58 -4.31 15.98 11.43
C SER A 58 -3.92 14.87 10.46
N ALA A 59 -3.07 13.92 10.87
CA ALA A 59 -2.73 12.71 10.13
C ALA A 59 -3.93 11.76 9.96
N TRP A 60 -4.65 11.48 11.05
CA TRP A 60 -5.88 10.67 11.02
C TRP A 60 -6.92 11.23 10.04
N ILE A 61 -7.09 12.58 10.04
CA ILE A 61 -8.02 13.25 9.14
C ILE A 61 -7.52 13.14 7.69
N ALA A 62 -6.21 13.30 7.47
CA ALA A 62 -5.61 13.28 6.14
C ALA A 62 -5.84 11.96 5.41
N SER A 63 -5.59 10.82 6.06
CA SER A 63 -5.79 9.51 5.46
C SER A 63 -7.23 9.27 5.03
N ARG A 64 -8.20 9.68 5.85
CA ARG A 64 -9.65 9.52 5.55
C ARG A 64 -10.15 10.48 4.48
N ILE A 65 -9.68 11.72 4.50
CA ILE A 65 -10.01 12.70 3.46
C ILE A 65 -9.36 12.30 2.13
N GLY A 66 -8.12 11.80 2.15
CA GLY A 66 -7.46 11.25 0.97
C GLY A 66 -8.25 10.09 0.38
N ALA A 67 -8.62 9.10 1.21
CA ALA A 67 -9.45 7.98 0.79
C ALA A 67 -10.79 8.42 0.22
N ALA A 68 -11.51 9.31 0.90
CA ALA A 68 -12.81 9.80 0.46
C ALA A 68 -12.73 10.61 -0.85
N ALA A 69 -11.67 11.41 -1.04
CA ALA A 69 -11.45 12.16 -2.28
C ALA A 69 -11.20 11.22 -3.47
N VAL A 70 -10.38 10.19 -3.26
CA VAL A 70 -10.12 9.15 -4.27
C VAL A 70 -11.39 8.37 -4.61
N GLU A 71 -12.16 7.94 -3.62
CA GLU A 71 -13.45 7.26 -3.86
C GLU A 71 -14.44 8.13 -4.62
N SER A 72 -14.58 9.41 -4.25
CA SER A 72 -15.50 10.33 -4.92
C SER A 72 -15.09 10.52 -6.38
N PHE A 73 -13.81 10.79 -6.61
CA PHE A 73 -13.26 10.96 -7.95
C PHE A 73 -13.48 9.72 -8.83
N PHE A 74 -13.23 8.53 -8.31
CA PHE A 74 -13.42 7.29 -9.08
C PHE A 74 -14.91 7.03 -9.37
N ARG A 75 -15.82 7.29 -8.43
CA ARG A 75 -17.27 7.15 -8.67
C ARG A 75 -17.76 8.08 -9.78
N GLU A 76 -17.23 9.30 -9.84
CA GLU A 76 -17.60 10.27 -10.88
C GLU A 76 -17.05 9.86 -12.26
N ASN A 77 -15.90 9.19 -12.32
CA ASN A 77 -15.20 8.80 -13.55
C ASN A 77 -15.35 7.30 -13.91
N GLY A 78 -16.14 6.53 -13.19
CA GLY A 78 -16.23 5.07 -13.31
C GLY A 78 -16.86 4.51 -14.59
N ASN A 79 -17.29 5.36 -15.52
CA ASN A 79 -17.86 4.98 -16.81
C ASN A 79 -16.88 5.07 -17.98
N GLN A 80 -15.62 5.37 -17.70
CA GLN A 80 -14.52 5.40 -18.68
C GLN A 80 -13.30 4.69 -18.13
N SER A 81 -12.45 4.17 -19.02
CA SER A 81 -11.19 3.55 -18.63
C SER A 81 -10.28 4.57 -17.96
N PHE A 82 -9.54 4.12 -16.97
CA PHE A 82 -8.56 4.93 -16.28
C PHE A 82 -7.30 5.12 -17.17
N SER A 83 -6.74 6.32 -17.19
CA SER A 83 -5.60 6.68 -18.01
C SER A 83 -4.61 7.59 -17.27
N ARG A 84 -3.49 7.90 -17.89
CA ARG A 84 -2.51 8.86 -17.32
C ARG A 84 -3.07 10.28 -17.23
N GLU A 85 -3.96 10.68 -18.14
CA GLU A 85 -4.65 11.96 -18.09
C GLU A 85 -5.55 12.03 -16.85
N THR A 86 -6.23 10.93 -16.53
CA THR A 86 -7.08 10.82 -15.34
C THR A 86 -6.26 11.00 -14.03
N VAL A 87 -4.97 10.66 -14.02
CA VAL A 87 -4.10 10.93 -12.86
C VAL A 87 -3.93 12.42 -12.60
N LEU A 88 -3.76 13.24 -13.65
CA LEU A 88 -3.64 14.69 -13.51
C LEU A 88 -4.91 15.34 -12.97
N GLU A 89 -6.06 14.83 -13.38
CA GLU A 89 -7.35 15.26 -12.84
C GLU A 89 -7.52 14.89 -11.36
N LEU A 90 -7.08 13.68 -10.99
CA LEU A 90 -7.04 13.25 -9.59
C LEU A 90 -6.13 14.14 -8.74
N GLU A 91 -4.92 14.47 -9.24
CA GLU A 91 -4.01 15.40 -8.57
C GLU A 91 -4.66 16.76 -8.30
N GLN A 92 -5.41 17.29 -9.27
CA GLN A 92 -6.12 18.56 -9.10
C GLN A 92 -7.17 18.45 -7.99
N VAL A 93 -8.01 17.42 -8.01
CA VAL A 93 -9.05 17.19 -6.98
C VAL A 93 -8.42 17.05 -5.59
N LEU A 94 -7.32 16.30 -5.46
CA LEU A 94 -6.60 16.15 -4.21
C LEU A 94 -6.05 17.49 -3.70
N ASN A 95 -5.43 18.29 -4.56
CA ASN A 95 -4.92 19.61 -4.21
C ASN A 95 -6.02 20.53 -3.70
N GLU A 96 -7.15 20.63 -4.40
CA GLU A 96 -8.29 21.43 -4.01
C GLU A 96 -8.88 20.97 -2.67
N THR A 97 -9.01 19.67 -2.48
CA THR A 97 -9.53 19.05 -1.25
C THR A 97 -8.64 19.38 -0.06
N PHE A 98 -7.33 19.14 -0.14
CA PHE A 98 -6.40 19.40 0.97
C PHE A 98 -6.25 20.89 1.27
N GLN A 99 -6.27 21.76 0.26
CA GLN A 99 -6.28 23.20 0.47
C GLN A 99 -7.57 23.68 1.16
N THR A 100 -8.70 23.11 0.81
CA THR A 100 -10.00 23.40 1.45
C THR A 100 -9.98 22.94 2.91
N LEU A 101 -9.45 21.76 3.17
CA LEU A 101 -9.26 21.22 4.52
C LEU A 101 -8.40 22.14 5.39
N LYS A 102 -7.27 22.61 4.85
CA LYS A 102 -6.39 23.55 5.53
C LYS A 102 -7.09 24.85 5.86
N LYS A 103 -7.74 25.48 4.88
CA LYS A 103 -8.47 26.74 5.09
C LYS A 103 -9.56 26.63 6.17
N LYS A 104 -10.21 25.49 6.28
CA LYS A 104 -11.34 25.30 7.19
C LYS A 104 -10.93 24.95 8.62
N TYR A 105 -9.93 24.11 8.78
CA TYR A 105 -9.63 23.50 10.08
C TYR A 105 -8.24 23.83 10.65
N TRP A 106 -7.31 24.31 9.81
CA TRP A 106 -6.01 24.69 10.31
C TRP A 106 -6.06 26.04 11.05
N LYS A 107 -5.62 26.03 12.30
CA LYS A 107 -5.36 27.25 13.07
C LYS A 107 -3.86 27.37 13.25
N ASP A 108 -3.30 28.51 12.84
CA ASP A 108 -1.90 28.82 13.11
C ASP A 108 -1.75 29.00 14.62
N ASP A 109 -1.06 28.08 15.27
CA ASP A 109 -0.74 28.12 16.69
C ASP A 109 0.57 28.85 17.00
N GLY A 110 1.19 29.47 15.98
CA GLY A 110 2.46 30.18 16.07
C GLY A 110 3.68 29.26 16.27
N VAL A 111 3.49 27.95 16.32
CA VAL A 111 4.56 26.97 16.44
C VAL A 111 5.00 26.54 15.04
N SER A 112 6.01 27.23 14.49
CA SER A 112 6.64 26.83 13.23
C SER A 112 7.75 25.81 13.52
N GLY A 113 7.62 24.59 12.99
CA GLY A 113 8.67 23.58 13.01
C GLY A 113 8.88 23.01 11.60
N SER A 114 10.12 22.87 11.18
CA SER A 114 10.47 22.31 9.86
C SER A 114 9.97 20.87 9.68
N MET A 115 9.60 20.19 10.75
CA MET A 115 9.14 18.81 10.80
C MET A 115 7.62 18.65 10.85
N ARG A 116 6.84 19.73 11.07
CA ARG A 116 5.37 19.65 11.04
C ARG A 116 4.84 19.74 9.62
N ARG A 117 3.78 18.99 9.33
CA ARG A 117 3.02 19.05 8.09
C ARG A 117 1.53 19.14 8.40
N ASN A 118 0.82 19.88 7.56
CA ASN A 118 -0.63 20.01 7.68
C ASN A 118 -1.31 18.90 6.92
N PHE A 119 -2.00 18.02 7.66
CA PHE A 119 -2.74 16.89 7.10
C PHE A 119 -1.86 15.95 6.24
N PRO A 120 -0.80 15.35 6.82
CA PRO A 120 0.09 14.48 6.06
C PRO A 120 -0.46 13.05 6.01
N THR A 121 -0.40 12.43 4.82
CA THR A 121 -0.69 11.01 4.59
C THR A 121 0.11 10.48 3.42
N THR A 122 0.52 9.21 3.49
CA THR A 122 0.99 8.48 2.32
C THR A 122 -0.19 7.94 1.54
N ALA A 123 0.04 7.39 0.36
CA ALA A 123 -0.94 6.67 -0.42
C ALA A 123 -0.27 5.62 -1.31
N SER A 124 -0.88 4.44 -1.40
CA SER A 124 -0.61 3.45 -2.44
C SER A 124 -1.95 2.96 -2.98
N ILE A 125 -2.19 3.17 -4.28
CA ILE A 125 -3.48 2.89 -4.93
C ILE A 125 -3.22 2.06 -6.16
N LEU A 126 -4.11 1.13 -6.43
CA LEU A 126 -4.15 0.32 -7.65
C LEU A 126 -5.48 0.55 -8.36
N VAL A 127 -5.42 0.69 -9.68
CA VAL A 127 -6.58 0.72 -10.58
C VAL A 127 -6.38 -0.32 -11.67
N GLU A 128 -7.29 -1.28 -11.78
CA GLU A 128 -7.32 -2.30 -12.83
C GLU A 128 -8.42 -1.96 -13.83
N ASN A 129 -8.04 -1.71 -15.08
CA ASN A 129 -9.00 -1.54 -16.18
C ASN A 129 -9.53 -2.90 -16.64
N LEU A 130 -10.82 -3.14 -16.43
CA LEU A 130 -11.46 -4.44 -16.69
C LEU A 130 -11.50 -4.84 -18.17
N GLN A 131 -11.40 -3.88 -19.09
CA GLN A 131 -11.51 -4.12 -20.54
C GLN A 131 -10.14 -4.07 -21.25
N GLU A 132 -9.22 -3.27 -20.75
CA GLU A 132 -7.94 -2.99 -21.41
C GLU A 132 -6.81 -3.90 -20.94
N GLN A 133 -7.05 -4.68 -19.88
CA GLN A 133 -6.07 -5.59 -19.27
C GLN A 133 -4.75 -4.87 -18.92
N ASN A 134 -4.88 -3.68 -18.33
CA ASN A 134 -3.77 -2.94 -17.76
C ASN A 134 -4.09 -2.51 -16.32
N VAL A 135 -3.03 -2.32 -15.56
CA VAL A 135 -3.09 -1.97 -14.14
C VAL A 135 -2.23 -0.75 -13.90
N PHE A 136 -2.79 0.23 -13.22
CA PHE A 136 -2.08 1.42 -12.77
C PHE A 136 -1.77 1.33 -11.28
N PHE A 137 -0.52 1.58 -10.92
CA PHE A 137 -0.11 1.84 -9.55
C PHE A 137 0.12 3.33 -9.39
N LEU A 138 -0.55 3.91 -8.38
CA LEU A 138 -0.43 5.32 -8.02
C LEU A 138 0.09 5.40 -6.59
N TRP A 139 1.10 6.23 -6.32
CA TRP A 139 1.61 6.31 -4.95
C TRP A 139 2.24 7.67 -4.63
N SER A 140 2.38 7.92 -3.32
CA SER A 140 3.20 8.95 -2.73
C SER A 140 3.54 8.55 -1.29
N GLY A 141 4.80 8.58 -0.94
CA GLY A 141 5.31 8.13 0.36
C GLY A 141 5.94 6.74 0.29
N ASP A 142 5.84 6.02 1.39
CA ASP A 142 6.46 4.71 1.63
C ASP A 142 5.44 3.56 1.79
N SER A 143 4.15 3.84 1.67
CA SER A 143 3.16 2.78 1.42
C SER A 143 3.41 2.16 0.05
N ARG A 144 3.37 0.83 -0.01
CA ARG A 144 3.87 0.09 -1.18
C ARG A 144 2.77 -0.59 -1.97
N GLY A 145 2.97 -0.64 -3.29
CA GLY A 145 2.22 -1.48 -4.22
C GLY A 145 3.06 -2.68 -4.67
N TYR A 146 2.45 -3.87 -4.64
CA TYR A 146 3.11 -5.13 -4.98
C TYR A 146 2.30 -5.93 -5.99
N LEU A 147 3.03 -6.77 -6.72
CA LEU A 147 2.51 -7.86 -7.53
C LEU A 147 3.14 -9.16 -7.07
N CYS A 148 2.32 -10.17 -6.76
CA CYS A 148 2.77 -11.53 -6.55
C CYS A 148 2.23 -12.42 -7.68
N ASP A 149 3.11 -13.07 -8.43
CA ASP A 149 2.78 -14.02 -9.49
C ASP A 149 3.52 -15.36 -9.26
N LYS A 150 3.58 -16.22 -10.29
CA LYS A 150 4.32 -17.50 -10.22
C LYS A 150 5.81 -17.32 -9.91
N ASP A 151 6.40 -16.18 -10.24
CA ASP A 151 7.82 -15.88 -10.01
C ASP A 151 8.05 -15.23 -8.63
N GLY A 152 6.97 -14.90 -7.91
CA GLY A 152 6.93 -14.40 -6.54
C GLY A 152 6.63 -12.92 -6.42
N LEU A 153 6.84 -12.40 -5.21
CA LEU A 153 6.53 -11.02 -4.87
C LEU A 153 7.49 -10.03 -5.53
N ALA A 154 6.93 -9.01 -6.16
CA ALA A 154 7.66 -7.85 -6.68
C ALA A 154 7.06 -6.56 -6.15
N GLN A 155 7.91 -5.64 -5.70
CA GLN A 155 7.53 -4.26 -5.41
C GLN A 155 7.45 -3.48 -6.72
N ILE A 156 6.32 -2.81 -6.95
CA ILE A 156 6.06 -2.01 -8.16
C ILE A 156 6.33 -0.53 -7.90
N THR A 157 5.97 -0.05 -6.72
CA THR A 157 6.19 1.33 -6.27
C THR A 157 7.61 1.51 -5.73
N MET A 158 8.10 2.74 -5.72
CA MET A 158 9.38 3.10 -5.11
C MET A 158 9.10 4.03 -3.94
N ASP A 159 9.72 3.76 -2.78
CA ASP A 159 9.50 4.54 -1.57
C ASP A 159 10.04 5.97 -1.74
N ASP A 160 9.25 6.98 -1.38
CA ASP A 160 9.66 8.39 -1.35
C ASP A 160 10.44 8.70 -0.07
N ILE A 161 11.58 8.09 0.10
CA ILE A 161 12.48 8.26 1.23
C ILE A 161 13.87 8.74 0.80
N ARG A 162 14.61 9.32 1.73
CA ARG A 162 15.88 9.98 1.41
C ARG A 162 17.00 9.01 1.04
N PHE A 163 17.05 7.86 1.70
CA PHE A 163 18.08 6.85 1.52
C PHE A 163 17.43 5.47 1.33
N HIS A 164 18.08 4.60 0.55
CA HIS A 164 17.65 3.22 0.35
C HIS A 164 16.26 3.04 -0.30
N ALA A 165 15.80 4.01 -1.10
CA ALA A 165 14.51 3.93 -1.81
C ALA A 165 14.36 2.63 -2.64
N THR A 166 15.48 2.06 -3.10
CA THR A 166 15.57 0.82 -3.89
C THR A 166 16.16 -0.35 -3.10
N ASP A 167 16.13 -0.30 -1.76
CA ASP A 167 16.58 -1.40 -0.92
C ASP A 167 15.63 -1.67 0.26
N ALA A 168 14.58 -2.43 -0.01
CA ALA A 168 13.55 -2.77 0.96
C ALA A 168 14.10 -3.50 2.21
N PHE A 169 15.21 -4.23 2.09
CA PHE A 169 15.85 -4.88 3.24
C PHE A 169 16.56 -3.85 4.12
N ALA A 170 17.34 -2.94 3.52
CA ALA A 170 17.99 -1.87 4.28
C ALA A 170 16.99 -1.00 5.05
N ASN A 171 15.83 -0.73 4.45
CA ASN A 171 14.77 0.06 5.08
C ASN A 171 14.15 -0.59 6.33
N LEU A 172 14.27 -1.90 6.50
CA LEU A 172 13.82 -2.58 7.73
C LEU A 172 14.74 -2.32 8.93
N TYR A 173 15.98 -1.91 8.68
CA TYR A 173 17.00 -1.74 9.72
C TYR A 173 17.50 -0.31 9.87
N GLN A 174 17.09 0.60 8.98
CA GLN A 174 17.56 1.99 8.96
C GLN A 174 16.41 2.92 8.66
N ASP A 175 16.06 3.74 9.64
CA ASP A 175 15.06 4.77 9.44
C ASP A 175 15.54 5.80 8.40
N SER A 176 14.69 6.11 7.44
CA SER A 176 14.94 7.10 6.42
C SER A 176 13.82 8.14 6.38
N ALA A 177 14.21 9.41 6.39
CA ALA A 177 13.21 10.48 6.35
C ALA A 177 12.43 10.45 5.03
N MET A 178 11.12 10.52 5.13
CA MET A 178 10.21 10.61 3.99
C MET A 178 10.43 11.94 3.26
N THR A 179 10.53 11.90 1.94
CA THR A 179 10.77 13.06 1.08
C THR A 179 9.50 13.61 0.46
N LYS A 180 8.50 12.77 0.25
CA LYS A 180 7.23 13.10 -0.37
C LYS A 180 6.08 12.36 0.31
N GLN A 181 4.99 13.04 0.52
CA GLN A 181 3.68 12.54 0.98
C GLN A 181 2.62 13.56 0.61
N TRP A 182 1.36 13.17 0.58
CA TRP A 182 0.28 14.12 0.44
C TRP A 182 0.17 14.99 1.69
N ASN A 183 0.02 16.29 1.52
CA ASN A 183 -0.22 17.22 2.61
C ASN A 183 -0.74 18.56 2.07
N ALA A 184 -1.28 19.39 2.95
CA ALA A 184 -1.86 20.68 2.58
C ALA A 184 -0.84 21.83 2.50
N ASP A 185 0.47 21.59 2.66
CA ASP A 185 1.50 22.61 2.61
C ASP A 185 2.22 22.69 1.27
N ARG A 186 2.11 21.63 0.46
CA ARG A 186 2.78 21.52 -0.83
C ARG A 186 1.77 21.08 -1.90
N THR A 187 2.12 21.31 -3.14
CA THR A 187 1.37 20.72 -4.26
C THR A 187 1.49 19.21 -4.20
N ILE A 188 0.34 18.55 -4.16
CA ILE A 188 0.26 17.10 -4.23
C ILE A 188 0.57 16.68 -5.66
N SER A 189 1.47 15.74 -5.81
CA SER A 189 1.72 15.02 -7.05
C SER A 189 1.75 13.51 -6.76
N VAL A 190 1.32 12.73 -7.73
CA VAL A 190 1.14 11.30 -7.62
C VAL A 190 2.09 10.61 -8.60
N HIS A 191 2.90 9.67 -8.10
CA HIS A 191 3.62 8.78 -9.01
C HIS A 191 2.64 7.84 -9.68
N CYS A 192 2.88 7.53 -10.95
CA CYS A 192 2.03 6.64 -11.72
C CYS A 192 2.88 5.65 -12.51
N LYS A 193 2.62 4.38 -12.34
CA LYS A 193 3.20 3.29 -13.15
C LYS A 193 2.10 2.45 -13.73
N GLU A 194 2.08 2.34 -15.03
CA GLU A 194 1.21 1.46 -15.78
C GLU A 194 1.96 0.18 -16.13
N ILE A 195 1.36 -0.96 -15.84
CA ILE A 195 1.85 -2.27 -16.28
C ILE A 195 0.74 -3.02 -17.01
N LYS A 196 1.14 -3.92 -17.92
CA LYS A 196 0.20 -4.87 -18.47
C LYS A 196 -0.27 -5.81 -17.39
N GLU A 197 -1.56 -6.12 -17.36
CA GLU A 197 -2.11 -7.09 -16.41
C GLU A 197 -1.40 -8.43 -16.51
N ILE A 198 -0.99 -8.96 -15.37
CA ILE A 198 -0.43 -10.30 -15.21
C ILE A 198 -1.48 -11.15 -14.51
N SER A 199 -1.80 -12.30 -15.10
CA SER A 199 -2.86 -13.17 -14.65
C SER A 199 -2.47 -14.64 -14.86
N PRO A 200 -2.59 -15.56 -13.86
CA PRO A 200 -3.06 -15.31 -12.50
C PRO A 200 -2.07 -14.52 -11.64
N ALA A 201 -2.57 -13.65 -10.77
CA ALA A 201 -1.75 -12.87 -9.84
C ALA A 201 -2.52 -12.37 -8.61
N ILE A 202 -1.77 -11.99 -7.57
CA ILE A 202 -2.24 -11.23 -6.42
C ILE A 202 -1.60 -9.84 -6.49
N TYR A 203 -2.41 -8.81 -6.55
CA TYR A 203 -2.02 -7.42 -6.45
C TYR A 203 -2.28 -6.92 -5.03
N ILE A 204 -1.38 -6.10 -4.49
CA ILE A 204 -1.43 -5.66 -3.10
C ILE A 204 -1.07 -4.18 -3.00
N CYS A 205 -1.82 -3.42 -2.18
CA CYS A 205 -1.36 -2.17 -1.62
C CYS A 205 -1.27 -2.33 -0.10
N ALA A 206 -0.18 -1.87 0.52
CA ALA A 206 0.09 -2.07 1.95
C ALA A 206 0.76 -0.85 2.57
N THR A 207 0.34 -0.47 3.79
CA THR A 207 1.06 0.50 4.62
C THR A 207 2.31 -0.14 5.21
N ASP A 208 3.25 0.67 5.67
CA ASP A 208 4.55 0.21 6.19
C ASP A 208 4.40 -0.71 7.42
N GLY A 209 3.36 -0.52 8.25
CA GLY A 209 3.03 -1.40 9.36
C GLY A 209 2.81 -2.87 8.95
N CYS A 210 2.49 -3.16 7.67
CA CYS A 210 2.32 -4.53 7.19
C CYS A 210 3.65 -5.27 6.98
N PHE A 211 4.73 -4.58 6.70
CA PHE A 211 6.03 -5.16 6.32
C PHE A 211 7.22 -4.63 7.12
N GLY A 212 7.12 -3.44 7.73
CA GLY A 212 8.23 -2.74 8.39
C GLY A 212 8.77 -3.45 9.65
N PHE A 213 8.02 -4.38 10.23
CA PHE A 213 8.40 -5.14 11.43
C PHE A 213 8.82 -6.58 11.14
N LEU A 214 8.87 -6.95 9.88
CA LEU A 214 9.33 -8.27 9.47
C LEU A 214 10.87 -8.30 9.40
N SER A 215 11.44 -9.50 9.50
CA SER A 215 12.89 -9.65 9.45
C SER A 215 13.47 -9.54 8.04
N SER A 216 12.62 -9.66 7.02
CA SER A 216 13.02 -9.54 5.62
C SER A 216 11.82 -9.38 4.68
N PRO A 217 12.02 -8.83 3.45
CA PRO A 217 10.96 -8.81 2.43
C PRO A 217 10.50 -10.21 2.00
N MET A 218 11.36 -11.23 2.09
CA MET A 218 10.99 -12.62 1.80
C MET A 218 9.97 -13.15 2.81
N GLU A 219 10.05 -12.70 4.06
CA GLU A 219 9.09 -13.09 5.10
C GLU A 219 7.69 -12.55 4.79
N PHE A 220 7.58 -11.37 4.18
CA PHE A 220 6.28 -10.84 3.74
C PHE A 220 5.61 -11.74 2.70
N GLU A 221 6.36 -12.20 1.69
CA GLU A 221 5.85 -13.17 0.72
C GLU A 221 5.46 -14.50 1.39
N HIS A 222 6.31 -15.01 2.28
CA HIS A 222 6.02 -16.24 3.02
C HIS A 222 4.74 -16.11 3.85
N MET A 223 4.58 -15.01 4.59
CA MET A 223 3.39 -14.76 5.39
C MET A 223 2.12 -14.73 4.52
N LEU A 224 2.16 -14.03 3.38
CA LEU A 224 1.06 -13.96 2.44
C LEU A 224 0.65 -15.35 1.93
N LEU A 225 1.62 -16.16 1.48
CA LEU A 225 1.36 -17.44 0.85
C LEU A 225 1.06 -18.55 1.86
N SER A 226 1.73 -18.58 3.02
CA SER A 226 1.45 -19.57 4.06
C SER A 226 0.04 -19.42 4.62
N THR A 227 -0.39 -18.19 4.92
CA THR A 227 -1.76 -17.93 5.38
C THR A 227 -2.81 -18.24 4.31
N LEU A 228 -2.50 -18.00 3.03
CA LEU A 228 -3.35 -18.43 1.91
C LEU A 228 -3.56 -19.95 1.94
N MET A 229 -2.48 -20.73 2.11
CA MET A 229 -2.57 -22.21 2.16
C MET A 229 -3.31 -22.73 3.41
N GLU A 230 -3.19 -22.04 4.53
CA GLU A 230 -3.90 -22.35 5.79
C GLU A 230 -5.39 -22.05 5.72
N SER A 231 -5.88 -21.27 4.73
CA SER A 231 -7.25 -20.77 4.64
C SER A 231 -8.09 -21.55 3.61
N ASN A 232 -9.41 -21.57 3.81
CA ASN A 232 -10.36 -22.17 2.88
C ASN A 232 -11.24 -21.12 2.17
N THR A 233 -11.31 -19.90 2.71
CA THR A 233 -12.07 -18.78 2.16
C THR A 233 -11.24 -17.48 2.22
N PRO A 234 -11.58 -16.46 1.42
CA PRO A 234 -10.95 -15.15 1.50
C PRO A 234 -11.08 -14.50 2.90
N GLU A 235 -12.20 -14.71 3.58
CA GLU A 235 -12.44 -14.20 4.93
C GLU A 235 -11.53 -14.88 5.94
N GLU A 236 -11.36 -16.20 5.87
CA GLU A 236 -10.42 -16.95 6.71
C GLU A 236 -8.97 -16.51 6.43
N TRP A 237 -8.63 -16.26 5.16
CA TRP A 237 -7.32 -15.73 4.80
C TRP A 237 -7.04 -14.37 5.44
N LYS A 238 -8.01 -13.46 5.41
CA LYS A 238 -7.95 -12.18 6.11
C LYS A 238 -7.70 -12.37 7.61
N GLU A 239 -8.45 -13.25 8.27
CA GLU A 239 -8.30 -13.52 9.69
C GLU A 239 -6.92 -14.11 10.02
N ASN A 240 -6.42 -15.04 9.22
CA ASN A 240 -5.11 -15.64 9.39
C ASN A 240 -3.98 -14.62 9.21
N LEU A 241 -4.09 -13.70 8.24
CA LEU A 241 -3.14 -12.59 8.07
C LEU A 241 -3.12 -11.69 9.31
N ILE A 242 -4.27 -11.29 9.83
CA ILE A 242 -4.36 -10.49 11.04
C ILE A 242 -3.73 -11.22 12.23
N GLN A 243 -3.98 -12.52 12.40
CA GLN A 243 -3.38 -13.31 13.47
C GLN A 243 -1.86 -13.38 13.38
N LYS A 244 -1.29 -13.50 12.18
CA LYS A 244 0.17 -13.47 11.99
C LYS A 244 0.75 -12.11 12.39
N TRP A 245 0.05 -11.02 12.13
CA TRP A 245 0.50 -9.69 12.54
C TRP A 245 0.47 -9.48 14.06
N PHE A 246 -0.43 -10.13 14.80
CA PHE A 246 -0.50 -10.00 16.26
C PHE A 246 0.80 -10.37 17.00
N VAL A 247 1.63 -11.20 16.38
CA VAL A 247 2.92 -11.62 16.96
C VAL A 247 3.94 -10.47 16.95
N HIS A 248 3.75 -9.48 16.07
CA HIS A 248 4.66 -8.35 15.93
C HIS A 248 4.06 -7.09 16.55
N PHE A 249 4.77 -6.46 17.47
CA PHE A 249 4.42 -5.13 17.98
C PHE A 249 4.76 -4.08 16.91
N GLY A 250 3.89 -3.11 16.71
CA GLY A 250 4.16 -2.08 15.71
C GLY A 250 3.02 -1.10 15.51
N ASP A 251 3.02 -0.45 14.36
CA ASP A 251 2.09 0.57 13.92
C ASP A 251 0.74 0.00 13.44
N ASP A 252 -0.15 0.88 13.00
CA ASP A 252 -1.37 0.51 12.27
C ASP A 252 -0.98 -0.30 11.02
N ARG A 253 -1.84 -1.24 10.63
CA ARG A 253 -1.62 -2.11 9.48
C ARG A 253 -2.83 -2.12 8.59
N THR A 254 -2.64 -1.69 7.37
CA THR A 254 -3.70 -1.70 6.37
C THR A 254 -3.17 -2.28 5.06
N MET A 255 -3.86 -3.30 4.57
CA MET A 255 -3.55 -3.95 3.31
C MET A 255 -4.81 -4.14 2.49
N THR A 256 -4.72 -3.92 1.18
CA THR A 256 -5.76 -4.29 0.23
C THR A 256 -5.20 -5.28 -0.77
N ILE A 257 -6.01 -6.30 -1.11
CA ILE A 257 -5.63 -7.40 -2.00
C ILE A 257 -6.65 -7.52 -3.12
N LEU A 258 -6.18 -7.64 -4.35
CA LEU A 258 -6.96 -8.00 -5.53
C LEU A 258 -6.36 -9.25 -6.16
N THR A 259 -7.16 -10.28 -6.36
CA THR A 259 -6.75 -11.49 -7.07
C THR A 259 -7.33 -11.49 -8.47
N VAL A 260 -6.50 -11.80 -9.46
CA VAL A 260 -6.85 -11.78 -10.87
C VAL A 260 -6.57 -13.13 -11.51
N GLY A 261 -7.41 -13.56 -12.46
CA GLY A 261 -7.18 -14.75 -13.28
C GLY A 261 -7.49 -16.09 -12.60
N VAL A 262 -8.25 -16.08 -11.51
CA VAL A 262 -8.75 -17.28 -10.83
C VAL A 262 -10.26 -17.17 -10.60
N GLU A 263 -10.97 -18.29 -10.77
CA GLU A 263 -12.43 -18.33 -10.55
C GLU A 263 -12.77 -18.72 -9.11
N HIS A 264 -11.96 -19.59 -8.50
CA HIS A 264 -12.19 -20.08 -7.16
C HIS A 264 -10.97 -19.88 -6.25
N PHE A 265 -11.21 -19.72 -4.97
CA PHE A 265 -10.14 -19.58 -3.97
C PHE A 265 -9.20 -20.80 -3.94
N SER A 266 -9.73 -22.01 -4.20
CA SER A 266 -8.94 -23.23 -4.34
C SER A 266 -7.92 -23.18 -5.49
N ASP A 267 -8.26 -22.50 -6.59
CA ASP A 267 -7.39 -22.40 -7.76
C ASP A 267 -6.21 -21.49 -7.46
N LEU A 268 -6.46 -20.42 -6.68
CA LEU A 268 -5.41 -19.54 -6.16
C LEU A 268 -4.40 -20.33 -5.31
N LYS A 269 -4.88 -21.20 -4.41
CA LYS A 269 -4.03 -22.07 -3.59
C LYS A 269 -3.20 -23.02 -4.46
N MET A 270 -3.81 -23.68 -5.41
CA MET A 270 -3.09 -24.58 -6.33
C MET A 270 -2.02 -23.84 -7.13
N PHE A 271 -2.30 -22.63 -7.59
CA PHE A 271 -1.36 -21.81 -8.34
C PHE A 271 -0.11 -21.46 -7.52
N TYR A 272 -0.26 -21.12 -6.24
CA TYR A 272 0.85 -20.67 -5.39
C TYR A 272 1.54 -21.78 -4.60
N GLN A 273 1.06 -23.02 -4.61
CA GLN A 273 1.63 -24.12 -3.82
C GLN A 273 3.12 -24.34 -4.12
N GLU A 274 3.50 -24.35 -5.40
CA GLU A 274 4.90 -24.52 -5.79
C GLU A 274 5.77 -23.35 -5.35
N ARG A 275 5.23 -22.12 -5.47
CA ARG A 275 5.95 -20.92 -5.03
C ARG A 275 6.19 -20.91 -3.53
N LEU A 276 5.23 -21.29 -2.72
CA LEU A 276 5.41 -21.43 -1.27
C LEU A 276 6.52 -22.46 -0.96
N ASN A 277 6.50 -23.61 -1.59
CA ASN A 277 7.54 -24.63 -1.40
C ASN A 277 8.96 -24.10 -1.73
N ILE A 278 9.08 -23.27 -2.77
CA ILE A 278 10.35 -22.62 -3.15
C ILE A 278 10.79 -21.64 -2.06
N ILE A 279 9.88 -20.78 -1.56
CA ILE A 279 10.17 -19.79 -0.51
C ILE A 279 10.63 -20.51 0.77
N GLU A 280 9.90 -21.50 1.23
CA GLU A 280 10.24 -22.26 2.45
C GLU A 280 11.57 -22.98 2.33
N LYS A 281 11.81 -23.66 1.23
CA LYS A 281 13.06 -24.40 0.99
C LYS A 281 14.27 -23.49 0.87
N THR A 282 14.11 -22.33 0.22
CA THR A 282 15.24 -21.45 -0.13
C THR A 282 15.51 -20.42 0.95
N TYR A 283 14.45 -19.86 1.54
CA TYR A 283 14.51 -18.71 2.44
C TYR A 283 13.96 -18.99 3.84
N GLY A 284 13.36 -20.16 4.11
CA GLY A 284 12.70 -20.47 5.38
C GLY A 284 13.58 -20.30 6.61
N LYS A 285 14.91 -20.51 6.49
CA LYS A 285 15.85 -20.26 7.57
C LYS A 285 15.96 -18.76 7.94
N SER A 286 15.71 -17.84 6.98
CA SER A 286 15.79 -16.40 7.24
C SER A 286 14.64 -15.87 8.09
N PHE A 287 13.61 -16.66 8.32
CA PHE A 287 12.45 -16.31 9.17
C PHE A 287 12.69 -16.69 10.64
N SER A 288 13.79 -17.38 10.94
CA SER A 288 14.18 -17.72 12.30
C SER A 288 14.96 -16.58 12.96
N ASP A 289 14.67 -16.31 14.24
CA ASP A 289 15.41 -15.33 15.05
C ASP A 289 16.90 -15.73 15.25
N GLU A 290 17.24 -16.98 14.99
CA GLU A 290 18.61 -17.48 15.09
C GLU A 290 19.55 -16.97 13.97
N MET A 291 18.99 -16.55 12.82
CA MET A 291 19.79 -16.06 11.69
C MET A 291 20.19 -14.59 11.91
N ASN A 292 21.47 -14.29 11.77
CA ASN A 292 21.96 -12.91 11.86
C ASN A 292 21.63 -12.08 10.61
N VAL A 293 21.71 -10.75 10.75
CA VAL A 293 21.32 -9.78 9.69
C VAL A 293 22.17 -9.96 8.42
N GLN A 294 23.47 -10.25 8.55
CA GLN A 294 24.38 -10.39 7.41
C GLN A 294 24.04 -11.63 6.56
N GLU A 295 23.67 -12.75 7.20
CA GLU A 295 23.21 -13.95 6.49
C GLU A 295 21.87 -13.72 5.79
N ARG A 296 20.93 -13.00 6.43
CA ARG A 296 19.67 -12.58 5.79
C ARG A 296 19.91 -11.68 4.58
N GLU A 297 20.86 -10.74 4.69
CA GLU A 297 21.24 -9.87 3.60
C GLU A 297 21.78 -10.65 2.39
N GLN A 298 22.56 -11.70 2.60
CA GLN A 298 23.03 -12.56 1.49
C GLN A 298 21.88 -13.28 0.78
N LEU A 299 20.86 -13.72 1.50
CA LEU A 299 19.66 -14.28 0.92
C LEU A 299 18.85 -13.21 0.18
N TRP A 300 18.74 -12.02 0.76
CA TRP A 300 18.11 -10.87 0.12
C TRP A 300 18.75 -10.52 -1.22
N GLN A 301 20.08 -10.50 -1.34
CA GLN A 301 20.77 -10.22 -2.61
C GLN A 301 20.40 -11.19 -3.75
N ARG A 302 19.97 -12.42 -3.41
CA ARG A 302 19.45 -13.38 -4.38
C ARG A 302 17.99 -13.09 -4.72
N TYR A 303 17.18 -12.80 -3.71
CA TYR A 303 15.76 -12.56 -3.84
C TYR A 303 15.46 -11.21 -4.53
N ARG A 304 16.23 -10.15 -4.23
CA ARG A 304 15.98 -8.79 -4.71
C ARG A 304 15.95 -8.64 -6.22
N LYS A 305 16.64 -9.51 -6.97
CA LYS A 305 16.64 -9.47 -8.44
C LYS A 305 15.24 -9.65 -9.02
N ASN A 306 14.46 -10.52 -8.41
CA ASN A 306 13.09 -10.75 -8.81
C ASN A 306 12.11 -9.75 -8.16
N TYR A 307 12.43 -9.31 -6.96
CA TYR A 307 11.63 -8.35 -6.21
C TYR A 307 11.55 -6.98 -6.90
N TYR A 308 12.60 -6.54 -7.59
CA TYR A 308 12.65 -5.29 -8.36
C TYR A 308 12.61 -5.51 -9.89
N ARG A 309 12.03 -6.61 -10.37
CA ARG A 309 12.01 -6.95 -11.81
C ARG A 309 11.30 -5.92 -12.70
N PHE A 310 10.46 -5.07 -12.13
CA PHE A 310 9.75 -4.01 -12.85
C PHE A 310 10.45 -2.64 -12.79
N GLU A 311 11.56 -2.49 -12.07
CA GLU A 311 12.25 -1.20 -11.87
C GLU A 311 12.74 -0.56 -13.19
N ASN A 312 13.15 -1.38 -14.14
CA ASN A 312 13.79 -0.91 -15.39
C ASN A 312 12.82 -0.63 -16.56
N GLU A 313 11.53 -0.78 -16.38
CA GLU A 313 10.57 -0.56 -17.48
C GLU A 313 10.31 0.92 -17.76
N ASP A 314 10.55 1.81 -16.80
CA ASP A 314 10.26 3.24 -16.91
C ASP A 314 11.42 4.07 -17.51
N VAL A 315 12.66 3.61 -17.44
CA VAL A 315 13.86 4.34 -17.93
C VAL A 315 13.91 4.47 -19.45
N ARG A 316 13.11 3.74 -20.21
CA ARG A 316 13.11 3.74 -21.68
C ARG A 316 12.18 4.76 -22.34
N LYS A 317 11.41 5.54 -21.57
CA LYS A 317 10.40 6.48 -22.12
C LYS A 317 10.72 7.97 -21.91
N GLU A 318 11.83 8.30 -21.25
CA GLU A 318 12.27 9.70 -21.03
C GLU A 318 13.54 10.09 -21.84
N GLN A 319 13.85 9.37 -22.93
CA GLN A 319 14.89 9.77 -23.90
C GLN A 319 14.32 10.14 -25.27
#